data_6edf4fbcddc3c6877434d23d183324cd
#
_entry.id   6edf4fbcddc3c6877434d23d183324cd
#
_cell.length_a   1.000
_cell.length_b   1.000
_cell.length_c   1.000
_cell.angle_alpha   90.00
_cell.angle_beta   90.00
_cell.angle_gamma   90.00
#
_symmetry.space_group_name_H-M   'P 1'
#
loop_
_entity.id
_entity.type
_entity.pdbx_description
1 polymer ?
#
loop_
_entity_poly.entity_id
_entity_poly.type
_entity_poly.pdbx_seq_one_letter_code
_entity_poly.pdbx_strand_id
1 'polypeptide(L)'
;MGSPGSAKTMFLTEIMRHYKTSYFVVGSNTTKAGLVNQLFERRPKILLIDELEKMSTTDQTSLLHLMETGIISETKINKTRQMELISWVFATANSCEKIIRPLLSRFATLEVREYTFEEFTEIAVTRLTKEDVDESIATHIAEKVWNELGSKDIRDVIKVARLASSIEEIPFVVRMLNKQYRFGGTNKN
;
A
#
# COMPACT_ATOMS: atom_id res chain seq x y z
N MET A 1 9.69 1.62 -0.58
CA MET A 1 9.28 0.92 -1.81
C MET A 1 9.44 -0.58 -1.62
N GLY A 2 8.77 -1.41 -2.42
CA GLY A 2 8.90 -2.88 -2.33
C GLY A 2 7.80 -3.59 -3.12
N SER A 3 7.91 -4.92 -3.25
CA SER A 3 6.94 -5.76 -3.96
C SER A 3 5.51 -5.67 -3.36
N PRO A 4 4.47 -6.00 -4.11
CA PRO A 4 3.11 -6.14 -3.56
C PRO A 4 3.11 -7.11 -2.36
N GLY A 5 2.32 -6.81 -1.33
CA GLY A 5 2.26 -7.65 -0.12
C GLY A 5 3.32 -7.38 0.94
N SER A 6 4.30 -6.51 0.71
CA SER A 6 5.38 -6.18 1.66
C SER A 6 5.01 -5.19 2.77
N ALA A 7 3.76 -5.19 3.26
CA ALA A 7 3.26 -4.36 4.38
C ALA A 7 3.40 -2.83 4.24
N LYS A 8 3.68 -2.29 3.05
CA LYS A 8 3.85 -0.84 2.82
C LYS A 8 2.68 0.02 3.30
N THR A 9 1.47 -0.38 2.95
CA THR A 9 0.25 0.32 3.39
C THR A 9 0.08 0.26 4.91
N MET A 10 0.48 -0.86 5.56
CA MET A 10 0.45 -0.98 7.02
C MET A 10 1.36 0.04 7.69
N PHE A 11 2.54 0.29 7.11
CA PHE A 11 3.45 1.32 7.61
C PHE A 11 2.81 2.71 7.60
N LEU A 12 2.13 3.09 6.51
CA LEU A 12 1.42 4.36 6.44
C LEU A 12 0.25 4.43 7.42
N THR A 13 -0.52 3.35 7.56
CA THR A 13 -1.65 3.31 8.49
C THR A 13 -1.20 3.39 9.94
N GLU A 14 -0.02 2.86 10.26
CA GLU A 14 0.55 2.97 11.60
C GLU A 14 0.98 4.41 11.91
N ILE A 15 1.60 5.12 10.96
CA ILE A 15 1.86 6.56 11.09
C ILE A 15 0.55 7.31 11.32
N MET A 16 -0.51 6.99 10.58
CA MET A 16 -1.81 7.65 10.71
C MET A 16 -2.42 7.46 12.10
N ARG A 17 -2.24 6.30 12.74
CA ARG A 17 -2.74 6.04 14.09
C ARG A 17 -2.07 6.91 15.15
N HIS A 18 -0.78 7.19 14.98
CA HIS A 18 0.00 7.99 15.94
C HIS A 18 -0.17 9.50 15.76
N TYR A 19 -0.51 9.95 14.55
CA TYR A 19 -0.56 11.38 14.21
C TYR A 19 -1.94 11.79 13.71
N LYS A 20 -2.74 12.38 14.59
CA LYS A 20 -4.11 12.86 14.30
C LYS A 20 -4.18 13.93 13.20
N THR A 21 -3.08 14.65 12.97
CA THR A 21 -2.99 15.69 11.93
C THR A 21 -2.50 15.13 10.58
N SER A 22 -2.53 13.83 10.41
CA SER A 22 -2.22 13.19 9.14
C SER A 22 -3.43 13.15 8.20
N TYR A 23 -3.14 13.17 6.91
CA TYR A 23 -4.12 12.98 5.85
C TYR A 23 -3.65 11.86 4.91
N PHE A 24 -4.49 10.86 4.73
CA PHE A 24 -4.19 9.67 3.92
C PHE A 24 -4.93 9.75 2.57
N VAL A 25 -4.20 9.50 1.50
CA VAL A 25 -4.73 9.41 0.13
C VAL A 25 -4.21 8.16 -0.57
N VAL A 26 -4.96 7.67 -1.52
CA VAL A 26 -4.55 6.57 -2.42
C VAL A 26 -4.33 7.16 -3.81
N GLY A 27 -3.15 6.91 -4.39
CA GLY A 27 -2.73 7.51 -5.66
C GLY A 27 -3.71 7.25 -6.81
N SER A 28 -4.30 6.04 -6.87
CA SER A 28 -5.28 5.68 -7.90
C SER A 28 -6.59 6.47 -7.83
N ASN A 29 -6.93 7.01 -6.66
CA ASN A 29 -8.21 7.70 -6.41
C ASN A 29 -8.04 9.21 -6.18
N THR A 30 -6.83 9.73 -6.43
CA THR A 30 -6.48 11.12 -6.13
C THR A 30 -6.35 11.91 -7.43
N THR A 31 -7.02 13.06 -7.48
CA THR A 31 -6.86 14.04 -8.55
C THR A 31 -6.23 15.32 -8.00
N LYS A 32 -5.54 16.09 -8.85
CA LYS A 32 -4.95 17.39 -8.49
C LYS A 32 -5.94 18.28 -7.75
N ALA A 33 -7.12 18.46 -8.32
CA ALA A 33 -8.14 19.34 -7.75
C ALA A 33 -8.63 18.82 -6.38
N GLY A 34 -8.83 17.50 -6.26
CA GLY A 34 -9.24 16.86 -5.02
C GLY A 34 -8.16 17.00 -3.94
N LEU A 35 -6.91 16.67 -4.28
CA LEU A 35 -5.78 16.79 -3.36
C LEU A 35 -5.61 18.25 -2.89
N VAL A 36 -5.53 19.20 -3.81
CA VAL A 36 -5.35 20.63 -3.50
C VAL A 36 -6.48 21.13 -2.60
N ASN A 37 -7.74 20.77 -2.91
CA ASN A 37 -8.88 21.18 -2.07
C ASN A 37 -8.75 20.65 -0.63
N GLN A 38 -8.43 19.37 -0.47
CA GLN A 38 -8.26 18.75 0.85
C GLN A 38 -7.06 19.35 1.63
N LEU A 39 -5.99 19.72 0.93
CA LEU A 39 -4.85 20.38 1.56
C LEU A 39 -5.22 21.78 2.09
N PHE A 40 -6.06 22.54 1.36
CA PHE A 40 -6.59 23.83 1.84
C PHE A 40 -7.49 23.69 3.07
N GLU A 41 -8.34 22.65 3.07
CA GLU A 41 -9.32 22.42 4.14
C GLU A 41 -8.66 21.86 5.41
N ARG A 42 -7.82 20.84 5.25
CA ARG A 42 -7.27 20.06 6.39
C ARG A 42 -5.95 20.58 6.92
N ARG A 43 -5.14 21.21 6.08
CA ARG A 43 -3.78 21.67 6.39
C ARG A 43 -2.96 20.62 7.16
N PRO A 44 -2.81 19.41 6.62
CA PRO A 44 -2.20 18.30 7.33
C PRO A 44 -0.72 18.57 7.57
N LYS A 45 -0.22 18.24 8.76
CA LYS A 45 1.22 18.23 9.04
C LYS A 45 1.91 17.01 8.42
N ILE A 46 1.16 15.95 8.18
CA ILE A 46 1.66 14.70 7.57
C ILE A 46 0.70 14.31 6.44
N LEU A 47 1.23 14.19 5.25
CA LEU A 47 0.54 13.67 4.07
C LEU A 47 1.04 12.24 3.80
N LEU A 48 0.11 11.30 3.79
CA LEU A 48 0.36 9.88 3.56
C LEU A 48 -0.22 9.49 2.20
N ILE A 49 0.62 8.98 1.29
CA ILE A 49 0.21 8.64 -0.08
C ILE A 49 0.49 7.16 -0.32
N ASP A 50 -0.55 6.37 -0.48
CA ASP A 50 -0.41 4.97 -0.88
C ASP A 50 -0.45 4.85 -2.41
N GLU A 51 0.38 3.99 -2.98
CA GLU A 51 0.48 3.74 -4.42
C GLU A 51 0.79 5.02 -5.24
N LEU A 52 1.84 5.77 -4.85
CA LEU A 52 2.25 7.01 -5.51
C LEU A 52 2.42 6.84 -7.04
N GLU A 53 2.91 5.68 -7.50
CA GLU A 53 3.09 5.35 -8.91
C GLU A 53 1.79 5.32 -9.72
N LYS A 54 0.63 5.29 -9.06
CA LYS A 54 -0.69 5.31 -9.70
C LYS A 54 -1.25 6.73 -9.87
N MET A 55 -0.62 7.73 -9.27
CA MET A 55 -0.98 9.13 -9.53
C MET A 55 -0.62 9.54 -10.95
N SER A 56 -1.47 10.35 -11.57
CA SER A 56 -1.14 10.94 -12.88
C SER A 56 0.09 11.85 -12.81
N THR A 57 0.78 12.05 -13.91
CA THR A 57 1.93 12.96 -13.99
C THR A 57 1.58 14.39 -13.53
N THR A 58 0.37 14.84 -13.83
CA THR A 58 -0.13 16.17 -13.42
C THR A 58 -0.28 16.26 -11.90
N ASP A 59 -0.80 15.20 -11.26
CA ASP A 59 -0.97 15.14 -9.81
C ASP A 59 0.38 15.07 -9.10
N GLN A 60 1.32 14.28 -9.64
CA GLN A 60 2.70 14.19 -9.15
C GLN A 60 3.43 15.54 -9.25
N THR A 61 3.21 16.31 -10.34
CA THR A 61 3.79 17.67 -10.48
C THR A 61 3.25 18.63 -9.40
N SER A 62 1.99 18.50 -9.03
CA SER A 62 1.40 19.32 -7.97
C SER A 62 1.97 18.98 -6.60
N LEU A 63 2.22 17.68 -6.36
CA LEU A 63 2.90 17.21 -5.14
C LEU A 63 4.35 17.70 -5.09
N LEU A 64 5.07 17.64 -6.23
CA LEU A 64 6.42 18.16 -6.35
C LEU A 64 6.48 19.64 -5.98
N HIS A 65 5.55 20.45 -6.50
CA HIS A 65 5.49 21.88 -6.20
C HIS A 65 5.27 22.14 -4.70
N LEU A 66 4.38 21.38 -4.06
CA LEU A 66 4.19 21.45 -2.61
C LEU A 66 5.50 21.14 -1.87
N MET A 67 6.19 20.05 -2.24
CA MET A 67 7.42 19.60 -1.56
C MET A 67 8.60 20.55 -1.77
N GLU A 68 8.65 21.27 -2.89
CA GLU A 68 9.71 22.22 -3.18
C GLU A 68 9.52 23.57 -2.51
N THR A 69 8.31 24.09 -2.52
CA THR A 69 8.02 25.48 -2.16
C THR A 69 7.24 25.62 -0.86
N GLY A 70 6.58 24.56 -0.42
CA GLY A 70 5.60 24.66 0.66
C GLY A 70 4.35 25.46 0.28
N ILE A 71 4.19 25.84 -1.01
CA ILE A 71 3.10 26.67 -1.47
C ILE A 71 2.08 25.84 -2.23
N ILE A 72 0.82 25.99 -1.87
CA ILE A 72 -0.32 25.46 -2.61
C ILE A 72 -1.08 26.63 -3.20
N SER A 73 -1.33 26.57 -4.52
CA SER A 73 -2.13 27.55 -5.23
C SER A 73 -3.19 26.86 -6.08
N GLU A 74 -4.36 27.46 -6.14
CA GLU A 74 -5.46 27.06 -7.03
C GLU A 74 -6.07 28.29 -7.66
N THR A 75 -6.19 28.26 -8.99
CA THR A 75 -6.90 29.28 -9.75
C THR A 75 -8.13 28.65 -10.39
N LYS A 76 -9.30 29.17 -10.06
CA LYS A 76 -10.59 28.85 -10.68
C LYS A 76 -11.15 30.13 -11.31
N ILE A 77 -12.19 30.01 -12.14
CA ILE A 77 -12.87 31.16 -12.71
C ILE A 77 -13.27 32.13 -11.59
N ASN A 78 -12.72 33.36 -11.65
CA ASN A 78 -12.95 34.46 -10.69
C ASN A 78 -12.49 34.20 -9.24
N LYS A 79 -11.66 33.18 -8.98
CA LYS A 79 -11.17 32.94 -7.61
C LYS A 79 -9.77 32.30 -7.65
N THR A 80 -8.82 33.03 -7.08
CA THR A 80 -7.47 32.49 -6.81
C THR A 80 -7.30 32.38 -5.30
N ARG A 81 -6.80 31.24 -4.84
CA ARG A 81 -6.40 31.02 -3.45
C ARG A 81 -4.98 30.46 -3.40
N GLN A 82 -4.23 30.91 -2.42
CA GLN A 82 -2.87 30.47 -2.16
C GLN A 82 -2.66 30.38 -0.65
N MET A 83 -1.87 29.39 -0.23
CA MET A 83 -1.42 29.31 1.16
C MET A 83 -0.07 28.61 1.24
N GLU A 84 0.65 28.88 2.33
CA GLU A 84 1.83 28.10 2.70
C GLU A 84 1.41 26.90 3.56
N LEU A 85 1.97 25.73 3.27
CA LEU A 85 1.76 24.50 3.99
C LEU A 85 3.07 23.73 4.12
N ILE A 86 3.56 23.63 5.33
CA ILE A 86 4.69 22.74 5.65
C ILE A 86 4.13 21.38 6.05
N SER A 87 4.40 20.37 5.25
CA SER A 87 3.90 19.00 5.45
C SER A 87 5.00 17.97 5.21
N TRP A 88 5.13 17.01 6.11
CA TRP A 88 5.93 15.82 5.88
C TRP A 88 5.16 14.89 4.95
N VAL A 89 5.81 14.42 3.89
CA VAL A 89 5.19 13.53 2.91
C VAL A 89 5.81 12.15 3.03
N PHE A 90 4.97 11.15 3.33
CA PHE A 90 5.34 9.74 3.28
C PHE A 90 4.56 9.08 2.15
N ALA A 91 5.25 8.33 1.32
CA ALA A 91 4.60 7.65 0.20
C ALA A 91 5.06 6.20 0.09
N THR A 92 4.16 5.34 -0.37
CA THR A 92 4.51 3.99 -0.80
C THR A 92 4.44 3.87 -2.30
N ALA A 93 5.25 2.99 -2.86
CA ALA A 93 5.21 2.62 -4.27
C ALA A 93 5.65 1.17 -4.46
N ASN A 94 5.09 0.51 -5.47
CA ASN A 94 5.54 -0.82 -5.90
C ASN A 94 6.71 -0.72 -6.90
N SER A 95 6.76 0.35 -7.68
CA SER A 95 7.82 0.63 -8.66
C SER A 95 8.04 2.14 -8.80
N CYS A 96 9.25 2.55 -9.15
CA CYS A 96 9.58 3.93 -9.44
C CYS A 96 9.34 4.34 -10.90
N GLU A 97 9.08 3.40 -11.79
CA GLU A 97 9.04 3.65 -13.25
C GLU A 97 8.03 4.72 -13.66
N LYS A 98 6.90 4.80 -12.95
CA LYS A 98 5.82 5.77 -13.22
C LYS A 98 5.91 7.03 -12.36
N ILE A 99 6.93 7.13 -11.51
CA ILE A 99 7.15 8.32 -10.70
C ILE A 99 8.11 9.26 -11.45
N ILE A 100 7.70 10.52 -11.61
CA ILE A 100 8.54 11.50 -12.30
C ILE A 100 9.85 11.72 -11.53
N ARG A 101 10.97 11.74 -12.25
CA ARG A 101 12.31 11.84 -11.65
C ARG A 101 12.49 13.02 -10.68
N PRO A 102 11.99 14.25 -10.98
CA PRO A 102 12.11 15.37 -10.07
C PRO A 102 11.41 15.11 -8.72
N LEU A 103 10.24 14.44 -8.73
CA LEU A 103 9.54 14.08 -7.51
C LEU A 103 10.29 13.01 -6.73
N LEU A 104 10.78 11.97 -7.42
CA LEU A 104 11.53 10.89 -6.79
C LEU A 104 12.79 11.42 -6.08
N SER A 105 13.48 12.42 -6.65
CA SER A 105 14.68 13.02 -6.06
C SER A 105 14.42 13.81 -4.76
N ARG A 106 13.16 14.09 -4.43
CA ARG A 106 12.77 14.75 -3.16
C ARG A 106 12.50 13.76 -2.03
N PHE A 107 12.44 12.47 -2.32
CA PHE A 107 12.22 11.44 -1.32
C PHE A 107 13.54 10.79 -0.88
N ALA A 108 13.65 10.55 0.42
CA ALA A 108 14.55 9.51 0.92
C ALA A 108 13.90 8.15 0.68
N THR A 109 14.44 7.37 -0.23
CA THR A 109 13.86 6.10 -0.63
C THR A 109 14.37 4.97 0.27
N LEU A 110 13.43 4.24 0.87
CA LEU A 110 13.69 3.02 1.62
C LEU A 110 13.12 1.84 0.84
N GLU A 111 13.91 0.79 0.67
CA GLU A 111 13.44 -0.46 0.08
C GLU A 111 12.97 -1.41 1.18
N VAL A 112 11.75 -1.92 1.02
CA VAL A 112 11.20 -2.98 1.85
C VAL A 112 11.40 -4.28 1.11
N ARG A 113 12.31 -5.12 1.60
CA ARG A 113 12.58 -6.43 1.03
C ARG A 113 11.39 -7.38 1.22
N GLU A 114 11.34 -8.41 0.42
CA GLU A 114 10.42 -9.51 0.64
C GLU A 114 10.75 -10.26 1.93
N TYR A 115 9.74 -10.87 2.52
CA TYR A 115 9.91 -11.73 3.70
C TYR A 115 10.76 -12.96 3.37
N THR A 116 11.56 -13.42 4.34
CA THR A 116 12.05 -14.79 4.32
C THR A 116 10.91 -15.75 4.68
N PHE A 117 11.12 -17.05 4.49
CA PHE A 117 10.11 -18.05 4.86
C PHE A 117 9.77 -18.01 6.35
N GLU A 118 10.79 -17.86 7.18
CA GLU A 118 10.66 -17.79 8.64
C GLU A 118 9.85 -16.55 9.05
N GLU A 119 10.20 -15.37 8.52
CA GLU A 119 9.48 -14.13 8.79
C GLU A 119 8.02 -14.19 8.30
N PHE A 120 7.80 -14.75 7.11
CA PHE A 120 6.47 -14.94 6.56
C PHE A 120 5.62 -15.84 7.46
N THR A 121 6.18 -16.96 7.92
CA THR A 121 5.50 -17.91 8.80
C THR A 121 5.18 -17.28 10.16
N GLU A 122 6.14 -16.59 10.77
CA GLU A 122 5.92 -15.89 12.05
C GLU A 122 4.80 -14.83 11.94
N ILE A 123 4.81 -14.03 10.90
CA ILE A 123 3.77 -13.02 10.68
C ILE A 123 2.42 -13.67 10.42
N ALA A 124 2.37 -14.74 9.61
CA ALA A 124 1.16 -15.48 9.30
C ALA A 124 0.53 -16.07 10.56
N VAL A 125 1.33 -16.75 11.39
CA VAL A 125 0.90 -17.33 12.67
C VAL A 125 0.39 -16.24 13.60
N THR A 126 1.18 -15.18 13.81
CA THR A 126 0.77 -14.03 14.65
C THR A 126 -0.53 -13.39 14.18
N ARG A 127 -0.76 -13.36 12.86
CA ARG A 127 -1.97 -12.78 12.30
C ARG A 127 -3.19 -13.68 12.46
N LEU A 128 -3.04 -14.97 12.21
CA LEU A 128 -4.13 -15.95 12.28
C LEU A 128 -4.54 -16.28 13.72
N THR A 129 -3.59 -16.34 14.65
CA THR A 129 -3.90 -16.56 16.07
C THR A 129 -4.72 -15.41 16.68
N LYS A 130 -4.59 -14.19 16.15
CA LYS A 130 -5.50 -13.08 16.51
C LYS A 130 -6.92 -13.23 15.95
N GLU A 131 -7.16 -14.15 15.04
CA GLU A 131 -8.47 -14.53 14.49
C GLU A 131 -8.91 -15.92 15.04
N ASP A 132 -8.38 -16.33 16.21
CA ASP A 132 -8.70 -17.58 16.92
C ASP A 132 -8.37 -18.86 16.12
N VAL A 133 -7.43 -18.80 15.18
CA VAL A 133 -6.91 -19.99 14.49
C VAL A 133 -5.80 -20.61 15.30
N ASP A 134 -5.85 -21.93 15.48
CA ASP A 134 -4.80 -22.68 16.18
C ASP A 134 -3.43 -22.49 15.51
N GLU A 135 -2.37 -22.40 16.32
CA GLU A 135 -1.01 -22.12 15.85
C GLU A 135 -0.49 -23.18 14.88
N SER A 136 -0.83 -24.44 15.11
CA SER A 136 -0.44 -25.55 14.23
C SER A 136 -1.13 -25.46 12.88
N ILE A 137 -2.39 -25.06 12.85
CA ILE A 137 -3.16 -24.83 11.61
C ILE A 137 -2.61 -23.62 10.89
N ALA A 138 -2.33 -22.53 11.61
CA ALA A 138 -1.78 -21.30 11.04
C ALA A 138 -0.42 -21.54 10.38
N THR A 139 0.45 -22.32 11.03
CA THR A 139 1.75 -22.72 10.48
C THR A 139 1.56 -23.55 9.20
N HIS A 140 0.67 -24.55 9.22
CA HIS A 140 0.38 -25.37 8.07
C HIS A 140 -0.15 -24.57 6.88
N ILE A 141 -1.03 -23.61 7.11
CA ILE A 141 -1.53 -22.69 6.05
C ILE A 141 -0.38 -21.86 5.48
N ALA A 142 0.49 -21.29 6.34
CA ALA A 142 1.62 -20.49 5.90
C ALA A 142 2.57 -21.29 4.99
N GLU A 143 2.93 -22.51 5.40
CA GLU A 143 3.75 -23.43 4.61
C GLU A 143 3.13 -23.76 3.25
N LYS A 144 1.84 -24.04 3.22
CA LYS A 144 1.12 -24.37 1.97
C LYS A 144 1.04 -23.16 1.03
N VAL A 145 0.78 -21.97 1.55
CA VAL A 145 0.75 -20.74 0.75
C VAL A 145 2.12 -20.44 0.19
N TRP A 146 3.18 -20.56 0.98
CA TRP A 146 4.54 -20.32 0.53
C TRP A 146 4.99 -21.34 -0.52
N ASN A 147 4.85 -22.63 -0.23
CA ASN A 147 5.43 -23.69 -1.05
C ASN A 147 4.56 -24.06 -2.27
N GLU A 148 3.24 -24.09 -2.12
CA GLU A 148 2.34 -24.59 -3.18
C GLU A 148 1.68 -23.45 -3.99
N LEU A 149 1.30 -22.33 -3.33
CA LEU A 149 0.78 -21.16 -4.03
C LEU A 149 1.91 -20.27 -4.57
N GLY A 150 3.11 -20.33 -3.99
CA GLY A 150 4.25 -19.49 -4.33
C GLY A 150 4.05 -18.02 -3.96
N SER A 151 3.10 -17.74 -3.06
CA SER A 151 2.77 -16.38 -2.64
C SER A 151 3.53 -15.98 -1.39
N LYS A 152 4.03 -14.74 -1.38
CA LYS A 152 4.64 -14.06 -0.23
C LYS A 152 3.73 -13.00 0.38
N ASP A 153 2.46 -12.99 -0.03
CA ASP A 153 1.46 -12.04 0.46
C ASP A 153 0.65 -12.64 1.62
N ILE A 154 0.76 -12.03 2.80
CA ILE A 154 0.01 -12.46 4.00
C ILE A 154 -1.52 -12.47 3.77
N ARG A 155 -2.03 -11.66 2.85
CA ARG A 155 -3.45 -11.67 2.48
C ARG A 155 -3.90 -13.01 1.92
N ASP A 156 -3.02 -13.76 1.28
CA ASP A 156 -3.35 -15.09 0.75
C ASP A 156 -3.44 -16.13 1.86
N VAL A 157 -2.63 -16.01 2.91
CA VAL A 157 -2.77 -16.82 4.14
C VAL A 157 -4.15 -16.60 4.77
N ILE A 158 -4.57 -15.33 4.91
CA ILE A 158 -5.89 -14.99 5.46
C ILE A 158 -7.02 -15.53 4.57
N LYS A 159 -6.88 -15.46 3.24
CA LYS A 159 -7.87 -16.02 2.31
C LYS A 159 -8.00 -17.54 2.49
N VAL A 160 -6.88 -18.26 2.56
CA VAL A 160 -6.90 -19.71 2.77
C VAL A 160 -7.57 -20.05 4.10
N ALA A 161 -7.20 -19.35 5.18
CA ALA A 161 -7.79 -19.57 6.51
C ALA A 161 -9.32 -19.35 6.53
N ARG A 162 -9.82 -18.37 5.77
CA ARG A 162 -11.25 -18.05 5.72
C ARG A 162 -12.06 -18.96 4.79
N LEU A 163 -11.41 -19.59 3.82
CA LEU A 163 -12.08 -20.46 2.85
C LEU A 163 -12.05 -21.93 3.24
N ALA A 164 -11.07 -22.37 4.04
CA ALA A 164 -10.97 -23.73 4.53
C ALA A 164 -11.76 -23.87 5.84
N SER A 165 -12.71 -24.80 5.88
CA SER A 165 -13.48 -25.11 7.09
C SER A 165 -12.80 -26.19 7.95
N SER A 166 -11.83 -26.91 7.39
CA SER A 166 -11.03 -27.94 8.08
C SER A 166 -9.60 -28.00 7.53
N ILE A 167 -8.71 -28.66 8.26
CA ILE A 167 -7.31 -28.84 7.83
C ILE A 167 -7.22 -29.60 6.51
N GLU A 168 -8.08 -30.60 6.29
CA GLU A 168 -8.12 -31.42 5.08
C GLU A 168 -8.48 -30.64 3.84
N GLU A 169 -9.20 -29.53 3.99
CA GLU A 169 -9.60 -28.64 2.88
C GLU A 169 -8.50 -27.68 2.45
N ILE A 170 -7.51 -27.39 3.29
CA ILE A 170 -6.44 -26.42 2.99
C ILE A 170 -5.75 -26.74 1.64
N PRO A 171 -5.30 -27.95 1.33
CA PRO A 171 -4.67 -28.25 0.05
C PRO A 171 -5.59 -28.04 -1.14
N PHE A 172 -6.90 -28.27 -0.98
CA PHE A 172 -7.89 -28.02 -2.04
C PHE A 172 -8.04 -26.52 -2.30
N VAL A 173 -8.18 -25.70 -1.26
CA VAL A 173 -8.31 -24.25 -1.34
C VAL A 173 -7.06 -23.64 -1.99
N VAL A 174 -5.88 -24.07 -1.59
CA VAL A 174 -4.61 -23.59 -2.17
C VAL A 174 -4.52 -23.90 -3.66
N ARG A 175 -4.89 -25.13 -4.09
CA ARG A 175 -4.94 -25.49 -5.51
C ARG A 175 -5.97 -24.68 -6.30
N MET A 176 -7.12 -24.38 -5.71
CA MET A 176 -8.15 -23.55 -6.32
C MET A 176 -7.64 -22.11 -6.56
N LEU A 177 -7.00 -21.51 -5.56
CA LEU A 177 -6.40 -20.18 -5.67
C LEU A 177 -5.26 -20.15 -6.70
N ASN A 178 -4.42 -21.18 -6.75
CA ASN A 178 -3.33 -21.29 -7.72
C ASN A 178 -3.87 -21.30 -9.16
N LYS A 179 -4.97 -22.03 -9.41
CA LYS A 179 -5.64 -21.99 -10.72
C LYS A 179 -6.14 -20.59 -11.07
N GLN A 180 -6.79 -19.88 -10.12
CA GLN A 180 -7.25 -18.51 -10.34
C GLN A 180 -6.11 -17.55 -10.72
N TYR A 181 -4.96 -17.64 -10.05
CA TYR A 181 -3.81 -16.78 -10.36
C TYR A 181 -3.20 -17.08 -11.73
N ARG A 182 -3.20 -18.35 -12.16
CA ARG A 182 -2.76 -18.72 -13.51
C ARG A 182 -3.69 -18.19 -14.60
N PHE A 183 -5.00 -18.20 -14.38
CA PHE A 183 -5.99 -17.68 -15.36
C PHE A 183 -6.11 -16.14 -15.30
N GLY A 184 -5.91 -15.50 -14.16
CA GLY A 184 -5.94 -14.05 -14.02
C GLY A 184 -4.68 -13.34 -14.55
N GLY A 185 -3.56 -14.05 -14.71
CA GLY A 185 -2.31 -13.52 -15.26
C GLY A 185 -2.24 -13.46 -16.79
N THR A 186 -3.18 -14.07 -17.51
CA THR A 186 -3.15 -14.17 -18.98
C THR A 186 -3.88 -13.02 -19.73
N ASN A 187 -4.43 -12.04 -19.02
CA ASN A 187 -5.10 -10.87 -19.64
C ASN A 187 -4.32 -9.55 -19.45
N LYS A 188 -2.99 -9.57 -19.71
CA LYS A 188 -2.22 -8.35 -19.93
C LYS A 188 -1.33 -8.55 -21.15
N ASN A 189 -1.94 -8.45 -22.31
CA ASN A 189 -1.28 -8.05 -23.56
C ASN A 189 -1.82 -6.69 -23.95
#